data_24b34e2aa435406a73a9018274b8b000
#
_entry.id   24b34e2aa435406a73a9018274b8b000
#
_cell.length_a   1.000
_cell.length_b   1.000
_cell.length_c   1.000
_cell.angle_alpha   90.00
_cell.angle_beta   90.00
_cell.angle_gamma   90.00
#
_symmetry.space_group_name_H-M   'P 1'
#
loop_
_entity.id
_entity.type
_entity.pdbx_description
1 polymer ?
#
loop_
_entity_poly.entity_id
_entity_poly.type
_entity_poly.pdbx_seq_one_letter_code
_entity_poly.pdbx_strand_id
1 'polypeptide(L)'
;KEAFKCCSSQKWAESFIQRRPFITFKEISQKSEDTWFQLSSHDWLEAFKGHAKIGDLESLQKKYNQTKNWSHGEQKGIKETPLSVLQELKELNDVYEKKYGFIFIVFATGKSAEEMLGILKKRLHNNRSDELKIAMNEQNKITNLRLEKLLWEL
;
A
#
# COMPACT_ATOMS: atom_id res chain seq x y z
N LYS A 1 11.90 -8.54 -13.49
CA LYS A 1 12.45 -8.47 -12.12
C LYS A 1 12.10 -7.14 -11.43
N GLU A 2 12.46 -5.99 -12.03
CA GLU A 2 12.20 -4.68 -11.44
C GLU A 2 10.70 -4.35 -11.35
N ALA A 3 9.92 -4.69 -12.37
CA ALA A 3 8.47 -4.51 -12.34
C ALA A 3 7.83 -5.26 -11.17
N PHE A 4 8.24 -6.49 -10.91
CA PHE A 4 7.71 -7.30 -9.81
C PHE A 4 7.95 -6.66 -8.43
N LYS A 5 9.00 -5.87 -8.27
CA LYS A 5 9.23 -5.11 -7.04
C LYS A 5 8.20 -4.02 -6.82
N CYS A 6 7.62 -3.50 -7.89
CA CYS A 6 6.60 -2.46 -7.82
C CYS A 6 5.22 -3.02 -7.47
N CYS A 7 4.91 -4.21 -7.98
CA CYS A 7 3.66 -4.92 -7.71
C CYS A 7 3.94 -6.43 -7.75
N SER A 8 3.75 -7.10 -6.64
CA SER A 8 4.11 -8.50 -6.46
C SER A 8 3.11 -9.49 -7.05
N SER A 9 2.48 -9.15 -8.15
CA SER A 9 1.72 -10.06 -9.00
C SER A 9 2.57 -10.46 -10.20
N GLN A 10 2.84 -11.74 -10.35
CA GLN A 10 3.61 -12.23 -11.49
C GLN A 10 2.90 -11.94 -12.82
N LYS A 11 1.60 -12.18 -12.86
CA LYS A 11 0.79 -11.92 -14.05
C LYS A 11 0.81 -10.45 -14.45
N TRP A 12 0.70 -9.54 -13.47
CA TRP A 12 0.82 -8.11 -13.74
C TRP A 12 2.20 -7.77 -14.31
N ALA A 13 3.27 -8.22 -13.66
CA ALA A 13 4.64 -7.91 -14.08
C ALA A 13 4.92 -8.36 -15.51
N GLU A 14 4.54 -9.58 -15.86
CA GLU A 14 4.72 -10.15 -17.19
C GLU A 14 3.89 -9.38 -18.24
N SER A 15 2.61 -9.17 -17.97
CA SER A 15 1.71 -8.48 -18.90
C SER A 15 2.08 -7.00 -19.08
N PHE A 16 2.52 -6.34 -18.02
CA PHE A 16 2.96 -4.95 -18.07
C PHE A 16 4.22 -4.81 -18.95
N ILE A 17 5.20 -5.68 -18.76
CA ILE A 17 6.47 -5.64 -19.54
C ILE A 17 6.21 -5.87 -21.03
N GLN A 18 5.23 -6.68 -21.38
CA GLN A 18 4.87 -6.93 -22.79
C GLN A 18 4.28 -5.68 -23.48
N ARG A 19 3.85 -4.69 -22.72
CA ARG A 19 3.31 -3.44 -23.27
C ARG A 19 4.38 -2.40 -23.63
N ARG A 20 5.68 -2.77 -23.53
CA ARG A 20 6.77 -1.89 -23.97
C ARG A 20 6.70 -1.65 -25.50
N PRO A 21 7.26 -0.52 -26.02
CA PRO A 21 8.06 0.46 -25.29
C PRO A 21 7.21 1.45 -24.49
N PHE A 22 7.86 2.11 -23.51
CA PHE A 22 7.29 3.20 -22.74
C PHE A 22 8.08 4.47 -23.03
N ILE A 23 7.40 5.54 -23.41
CA ILE A 23 8.04 6.81 -23.81
C ILE A 23 7.94 7.86 -22.70
N THR A 24 6.81 7.92 -22.01
CA THR A 24 6.57 8.88 -20.92
C THR A 24 6.10 8.18 -19.66
N PHE A 25 6.27 8.85 -18.51
CA PHE A 25 5.73 8.31 -17.24
C PHE A 25 4.20 8.19 -17.29
N LYS A 26 3.52 9.13 -17.94
CA LYS A 26 2.06 9.04 -18.11
C LYS A 26 1.65 7.74 -18.82
N GLU A 27 2.39 7.37 -19.86
CA GLU A 27 2.16 6.12 -20.59
C GLU A 27 2.45 4.89 -19.71
N ILE A 28 3.52 4.91 -18.95
CA ILE A 28 3.86 3.84 -17.98
C ILE A 28 2.74 3.67 -16.98
N SER A 29 2.28 4.75 -16.37
CA SER A 29 1.20 4.76 -15.38
C SER A 29 -0.10 4.21 -15.97
N GLN A 30 -0.46 4.67 -17.17
CA GLN A 30 -1.69 4.23 -17.84
C GLN A 30 -1.64 2.74 -18.21
N LYS A 31 -0.54 2.28 -18.77
CA LYS A 31 -0.37 0.86 -19.13
C LYS A 31 -0.31 -0.06 -17.91
N SER A 32 0.30 0.41 -16.82
CA SER A 32 0.30 -0.27 -15.54
C SER A 32 -1.12 -0.45 -14.99
N GLU A 33 -1.87 0.64 -14.97
CA GLU A 33 -3.25 0.67 -14.49
C GLU A 33 -4.16 -0.22 -15.34
N ASP A 34 -4.11 -0.09 -16.67
CA ASP A 34 -4.89 -0.91 -17.59
C ASP A 34 -4.60 -2.40 -17.39
N THR A 35 -3.34 -2.75 -17.19
CA THR A 35 -2.94 -4.13 -16.91
C THR A 35 -3.52 -4.62 -15.59
N TRP A 36 -3.39 -3.81 -14.53
CA TRP A 36 -3.83 -4.15 -13.18
C TRP A 36 -5.34 -4.40 -13.09
N PHE A 37 -6.14 -3.51 -13.66
CA PHE A 37 -7.60 -3.60 -13.58
C PHE A 37 -8.21 -4.69 -14.48
N GLN A 38 -7.45 -5.25 -15.41
CA GLN A 38 -7.87 -6.38 -16.23
C GLN A 38 -7.58 -7.74 -15.61
N LEU A 39 -6.83 -7.78 -14.50
CA LEU A 39 -6.47 -9.02 -13.83
C LEU A 39 -7.64 -9.61 -13.04
N SER A 40 -7.49 -10.87 -12.63
CA SER A 40 -8.46 -11.54 -11.76
C SER A 40 -8.20 -11.23 -10.28
N SER A 41 -9.18 -11.53 -9.44
CA SER A 41 -9.02 -11.39 -7.98
C SER A 41 -7.88 -12.26 -7.43
N HIS A 42 -7.61 -13.41 -8.03
CA HIS A 42 -6.48 -14.25 -7.67
C HIS A 42 -5.15 -13.50 -7.81
N ASP A 43 -4.98 -12.78 -8.93
CA ASP A 43 -3.76 -12.00 -9.19
C ASP A 43 -3.63 -10.81 -8.24
N TRP A 44 -4.75 -10.17 -7.89
CA TRP A 44 -4.76 -9.08 -6.91
C TRP A 44 -4.38 -9.58 -5.51
N LEU A 45 -4.93 -10.71 -5.09
CA LEU A 45 -4.60 -11.31 -3.80
C LEU A 45 -3.14 -11.74 -3.71
N GLU A 46 -2.56 -12.21 -4.81
CA GLU A 46 -1.11 -12.50 -4.89
C GLU A 46 -0.29 -11.23 -4.62
N ALA A 47 -0.64 -10.12 -5.26
CA ALA A 47 0.05 -8.85 -5.04
C ALA A 47 -0.06 -8.38 -3.59
N PHE A 48 -1.21 -8.55 -2.95
CA PHE A 48 -1.41 -8.16 -1.55
C PHE A 48 -0.48 -8.93 -0.61
N LYS A 49 -0.21 -10.19 -0.87
CA LYS A 49 0.73 -11.02 -0.10
C LYS A 49 2.17 -10.50 -0.14
N GLY A 50 2.52 -9.73 -1.17
CA GLY A 50 3.84 -9.13 -1.30
C GLY A 50 4.10 -7.98 -0.34
N HIS A 51 3.09 -7.46 0.34
CA HIS A 51 3.24 -6.42 1.34
C HIS A 51 3.60 -7.02 2.70
N ALA A 52 4.46 -6.30 3.43
CA ALA A 52 4.77 -6.68 4.81
C ALA A 52 3.54 -6.47 5.69
N LYS A 53 3.16 -7.51 6.42
CA LYS A 53 2.15 -7.39 7.45
C LYS A 53 2.67 -6.46 8.55
N ILE A 54 1.78 -5.68 9.16
CA ILE A 54 2.11 -4.91 10.35
C ILE A 54 2.62 -5.88 11.43
N GLY A 55 3.91 -5.74 11.79
CA GLY A 55 4.58 -6.61 12.73
C GLY A 55 4.30 -6.26 14.19
N ASP A 56 5.36 -6.31 15.01
CA ASP A 56 5.26 -5.94 16.42
C ASP A 56 5.17 -4.42 16.61
N LEU A 57 4.88 -4.02 17.86
CA LEU A 57 4.76 -2.62 18.24
C LEU A 57 6.06 -1.83 18.05
N GLU A 58 7.19 -2.47 18.26
CA GLU A 58 8.50 -1.83 18.09
C GLU A 58 8.74 -1.46 16.63
N SER A 59 8.44 -2.37 15.70
CA SER A 59 8.54 -2.12 14.26
C SER A 59 7.63 -0.98 13.82
N LEU A 60 6.40 -0.92 14.34
CA LEU A 60 5.46 0.17 14.08
C LEU A 60 5.98 1.51 14.61
N GLN A 61 6.51 1.54 15.82
CA GLN A 61 7.09 2.75 16.40
C GLN A 61 8.23 3.28 15.54
N LYS A 62 9.15 2.42 15.11
CA LYS A 62 10.25 2.79 14.22
C LYS A 62 9.75 3.37 12.91
N LYS A 63 8.79 2.72 12.27
CA LYS A 63 8.21 3.15 11.01
C LYS A 63 7.62 4.56 11.11
N TYR A 64 6.80 4.83 12.11
CA TYR A 64 6.14 6.12 12.28
C TYR A 64 7.07 7.20 12.79
N ASN A 65 8.05 6.86 13.63
CA ASN A 65 9.07 7.80 14.06
C ASN A 65 10.00 8.23 12.90
N GLN A 66 10.37 7.31 12.02
CA GLN A 66 11.15 7.63 10.82
C GLN A 66 10.38 8.54 9.86
N THR A 67 9.09 8.30 9.68
CA THR A 67 8.23 9.16 8.86
C THR A 67 8.13 10.56 9.46
N LYS A 68 8.09 10.70 10.77
CA LYS A 68 8.16 11.98 11.46
C LYS A 68 9.47 12.72 11.17
N ASN A 69 10.60 12.02 11.21
CA ASN A 69 11.92 12.60 10.97
C ASN A 69 12.06 13.12 9.52
N TRP A 70 11.37 12.54 8.57
CA TRP A 70 11.40 13.00 7.18
C TRP A 70 10.62 14.29 6.97
N SER A 71 9.57 14.53 7.73
CA SER A 71 8.78 15.76 7.69
C SER A 71 9.27 16.79 8.71
N HIS A 72 10.39 16.51 9.39
CA HIS A 72 10.88 17.25 10.54
C HIS A 72 11.20 18.72 10.27
N GLY A 73 11.53 19.10 9.03
CA GLY A 73 11.79 20.50 8.68
C GLY A 73 10.53 21.37 8.67
N GLU A 74 9.35 20.78 8.57
CA GLU A 74 8.10 21.48 8.39
C GLU A 74 7.17 21.48 9.60
N GLN A 75 7.43 20.61 10.59
CA GLN A 75 6.49 20.41 11.70
C GLN A 75 7.20 20.38 13.06
N LYS A 76 7.59 21.54 13.53
CA LYS A 76 8.07 21.70 14.91
C LYS A 76 6.91 21.41 15.88
N GLY A 77 7.10 20.41 16.76
CA GLY A 77 6.16 20.11 17.84
C GLY A 77 5.20 18.94 17.61
N ILE A 78 5.43 18.07 16.61
CA ILE A 78 4.67 16.84 16.48
C ILE A 78 5.04 15.92 17.65
N LYS A 79 4.04 15.56 18.43
CA LYS A 79 4.17 14.57 19.49
C LYS A 79 4.43 13.20 18.90
N GLU A 80 5.22 12.37 19.57
CA GLU A 80 5.36 10.97 19.23
C GLU A 80 3.98 10.32 19.18
N THR A 81 3.81 9.36 18.23
CA THR A 81 2.56 8.63 18.11
C THR A 81 2.30 7.87 19.41
N PRO A 82 1.13 8.05 20.05
CA PRO A 82 0.82 7.33 21.27
C PRO A 82 0.88 5.81 21.08
N LEU A 83 1.43 5.11 22.06
CA LEU A 83 1.52 3.65 22.04
C LEU A 83 0.13 3.00 21.90
N SER A 84 -0.90 3.61 22.52
CA SER A 84 -2.28 3.14 22.42
C SER A 84 -2.81 3.12 20.98
N VAL A 85 -2.45 4.11 20.18
CA VAL A 85 -2.82 4.17 18.75
C VAL A 85 -2.14 3.02 17.97
N LEU A 86 -0.87 2.79 18.22
CA LEU A 86 -0.12 1.71 17.57
C LEU A 86 -0.64 0.33 17.94
N GLN A 87 -1.01 0.12 19.22
CA GLN A 87 -1.62 -1.12 19.69
C GLN A 87 -2.96 -1.38 19.00
N GLU A 88 -3.83 -0.37 18.97
CA GLU A 88 -5.13 -0.47 18.33
C GLU A 88 -4.98 -0.73 16.82
N LEU A 89 -4.04 -0.05 16.16
CA LEU A 89 -3.75 -0.27 14.75
C LEU A 89 -3.33 -1.72 14.49
N LYS A 90 -2.46 -2.27 15.32
CA LYS A 90 -2.03 -3.68 15.22
C LYS A 90 -3.21 -4.64 15.41
N GLU A 91 -3.98 -4.46 16.47
CA GLU A 91 -5.13 -5.32 16.79
C GLU A 91 -6.17 -5.29 15.67
N LEU A 92 -6.51 -4.12 15.15
CA LEU A 92 -7.50 -3.98 14.09
C LEU A 92 -6.99 -4.49 12.73
N ASN A 93 -5.69 -4.47 12.49
CA ASN A 93 -5.12 -5.13 11.31
C ASN A 93 -5.33 -6.65 11.37
N ASP A 94 -5.19 -7.27 12.54
CA ASP A 94 -5.47 -8.69 12.71
C ASP A 94 -6.97 -9.00 12.51
N VAL A 95 -7.84 -8.16 13.04
CA VAL A 95 -9.30 -8.27 12.84
C VAL A 95 -9.64 -8.15 11.36
N TYR A 96 -9.02 -7.19 10.66
CA TYR A 96 -9.22 -6.96 9.23
C TYR A 96 -8.86 -8.21 8.41
N GLU A 97 -7.67 -8.76 8.64
CA GLU A 97 -7.20 -9.94 7.92
C GLU A 97 -8.11 -11.16 8.15
N LYS A 98 -8.56 -11.37 9.38
CA LYS A 98 -9.51 -12.43 9.70
C LYS A 98 -10.85 -12.25 9.00
N LYS A 99 -11.34 -11.02 8.94
CA LYS A 99 -12.64 -10.71 8.31
C LYS A 99 -12.60 -10.87 6.80
N TYR A 100 -11.56 -10.36 6.15
CA TYR A 100 -11.52 -10.25 4.68
C TYR A 100 -10.66 -11.33 4.01
N GLY A 101 -9.76 -11.99 4.72
CA GLY A 101 -8.88 -13.02 4.17
C GLY A 101 -7.64 -12.47 3.44
N PHE A 102 -7.41 -11.15 3.49
CA PHE A 102 -6.21 -10.49 2.99
C PHE A 102 -5.84 -9.33 3.93
N ILE A 103 -4.58 -8.90 3.87
CA ILE A 103 -4.10 -7.84 4.76
C ILE A 103 -4.64 -6.46 4.34
N PHE A 104 -4.63 -5.53 5.30
CA PHE A 104 -5.04 -4.15 5.08
C PHE A 104 -4.10 -3.45 4.11
N ILE A 105 -4.59 -3.14 2.91
CA ILE A 105 -3.84 -2.42 1.87
C ILE A 105 -4.31 -0.97 1.84
N VAL A 106 -3.38 -0.05 2.04
CA VAL A 106 -3.65 1.39 2.06
C VAL A 106 -2.42 2.14 1.57
N PHE A 107 -2.65 3.17 0.77
CA PHE A 107 -1.61 4.09 0.35
C PHE A 107 -1.26 5.01 1.54
N ALA A 108 -0.15 4.69 2.21
CA ALA A 108 0.21 5.27 3.50
C ALA A 108 0.99 6.58 3.42
N THR A 109 1.50 6.95 2.25
CA THR A 109 2.34 8.14 2.05
C THR A 109 1.64 9.41 2.54
N GLY A 110 2.31 10.15 3.42
CA GLY A 110 1.78 11.40 3.97
C GLY A 110 0.71 11.24 5.06
N LYS A 111 0.42 10.01 5.48
CA LYS A 111 -0.60 9.74 6.51
C LYS A 111 0.03 9.41 7.85
N SER A 112 -0.54 9.97 8.93
CA SER A 112 -0.16 9.64 10.30
C SER A 112 -0.75 8.30 10.72
N ALA A 113 -0.26 7.74 11.83
CA ALA A 113 -0.82 6.52 12.41
C ALA A 113 -2.29 6.68 12.80
N GLU A 114 -2.65 7.86 13.33
CA GLU A 114 -4.03 8.20 13.70
C GLU A 114 -4.94 8.23 12.46
N GLU A 115 -4.48 8.82 11.37
CA GLU A 115 -5.21 8.83 10.08
C GLU A 115 -5.39 7.42 9.54
N MET A 116 -4.34 6.60 9.60
CA MET A 116 -4.37 5.20 9.19
C MET A 116 -5.39 4.41 10.00
N LEU A 117 -5.38 4.62 11.32
CA LEU A 117 -6.35 3.97 12.22
C LEU A 117 -7.78 4.37 11.90
N GLY A 118 -8.03 5.64 11.63
CA GLY A 118 -9.35 6.14 11.22
C GLY A 118 -9.85 5.50 9.93
N ILE A 119 -8.97 5.36 8.95
CA ILE A 119 -9.28 4.70 7.67
C ILE A 119 -9.61 3.22 7.90
N LEU A 120 -8.80 2.53 8.70
CA LEU A 120 -8.98 1.10 9.01
C LEU A 120 -10.32 0.86 9.70
N LYS A 121 -10.68 1.68 10.68
CA LYS A 121 -11.97 1.60 11.38
C LYS A 121 -13.14 1.74 10.42
N LYS A 122 -13.09 2.69 9.51
CA LYS A 122 -14.14 2.89 8.51
C LYS A 122 -14.25 1.69 7.58
N ARG A 123 -13.13 1.19 7.10
CA ARG A 123 -13.09 0.08 6.13
C ARG A 123 -13.56 -1.24 6.73
N LEU A 124 -13.43 -1.44 8.03
CA LEU A 124 -13.94 -2.62 8.73
C LEU A 124 -15.47 -2.78 8.65
N HIS A 125 -16.20 -1.73 8.29
CA HIS A 125 -17.65 -1.78 8.12
C HIS A 125 -18.08 -2.22 6.71
N ASN A 126 -17.17 -2.28 5.75
CA ASN A 126 -17.47 -2.66 4.38
C ASN A 126 -17.67 -4.17 4.25
N ASN A 127 -18.43 -4.60 3.22
CA ASN A 127 -18.46 -6.00 2.82
C ASN A 127 -17.17 -6.37 2.08
N ARG A 128 -16.90 -7.67 1.95
CA ARG A 128 -15.65 -8.15 1.33
C ARG A 128 -15.50 -7.71 -0.12
N SER A 129 -16.58 -7.70 -0.90
CA SER A 129 -16.53 -7.31 -2.31
C SER A 129 -16.10 -5.84 -2.48
N ASP A 130 -16.68 -4.94 -1.70
CA ASP A 130 -16.32 -3.53 -1.73
C ASP A 130 -14.89 -3.31 -1.21
N GLU A 131 -14.51 -4.03 -0.17
CA GLU A 131 -13.19 -3.91 0.41
C GLU A 131 -12.10 -4.40 -0.54
N LEU A 132 -12.36 -5.47 -1.30
CA LEU A 132 -11.44 -5.95 -2.33
C LEU A 132 -11.20 -4.88 -3.41
N LYS A 133 -12.24 -4.18 -3.83
CA LYS A 133 -12.13 -3.07 -4.80
C LYS A 133 -11.32 -1.90 -4.25
N ILE A 134 -11.55 -1.55 -2.99
CA ILE A 134 -10.80 -0.48 -2.33
C ILE A 134 -9.32 -0.87 -2.22
N ALA A 135 -9.03 -2.09 -1.77
CA ALA A 135 -7.66 -2.59 -1.68
C ALA A 135 -6.94 -2.60 -3.03
N MET A 136 -7.65 -3.01 -4.09
CA MET A 136 -7.15 -3.00 -5.46
C MET A 136 -6.79 -1.58 -5.93
N ASN A 137 -7.64 -0.60 -5.63
CA ASN A 137 -7.38 0.81 -5.96
C ASN A 137 -6.19 1.37 -5.17
N GLU A 138 -6.08 1.02 -3.90
CA GLU A 138 -4.95 1.44 -3.06
C GLU A 138 -3.64 0.80 -3.53
N GLN A 139 -3.67 -0.47 -3.93
CA GLN A 139 -2.51 -1.14 -4.54
C GLN A 139 -2.06 -0.41 -5.81
N ASN A 140 -2.98 0.03 -6.65
CA ASN A 140 -2.65 0.79 -7.86
C ASN A 140 -1.89 2.07 -7.54
N LYS A 141 -2.31 2.80 -6.52
CA LYS A 141 -1.61 4.02 -6.06
C LYS A 141 -0.17 3.69 -5.59
N ILE A 142 -0.01 2.61 -4.85
CA ILE A 142 1.29 2.15 -4.36
C ILE A 142 2.20 1.77 -5.54
N THR A 143 1.67 1.02 -6.48
CA THR A 143 2.41 0.59 -7.68
C THR A 143 2.89 1.80 -8.49
N ASN A 144 2.03 2.78 -8.71
CA ASN A 144 2.38 4.01 -9.44
C ASN A 144 3.51 4.78 -8.74
N LEU A 145 3.45 4.90 -7.42
CA LEU A 145 4.52 5.55 -6.66
C LEU A 145 5.86 4.80 -6.81
N ARG A 146 5.83 3.49 -6.75
CA ARG A 146 7.03 2.65 -6.90
C ARG A 146 7.61 2.72 -8.30
N LEU A 147 6.77 2.75 -9.32
CA LEU A 147 7.20 2.94 -10.71
C LEU A 147 7.86 4.30 -10.90
N GLU A 148 7.30 5.35 -10.33
CA GLU A 148 7.88 6.69 -10.36
C GLU A 148 9.25 6.72 -9.71
N LYS A 149 9.40 6.15 -8.52
CA LYS A 149 10.68 6.04 -7.82
C LYS A 149 11.70 5.24 -8.61
N LEU A 150 11.30 4.14 -9.22
CA LEU A 150 12.18 3.32 -10.06
C LEU A 150 12.76 4.11 -11.23
N LEU A 151 11.95 4.96 -11.86
CA LEU A 151 12.42 5.82 -12.96
C LEU A 151 13.44 6.87 -12.50
N TRP A 152 13.27 7.42 -11.31
CA TRP A 152 14.23 8.38 -10.75
C TRP A 152 15.58 7.74 -10.39
N GLU A 153 15.62 6.43 -10.16
CA GLU A 153 16.83 5.66 -9.86
C GLU A 153 17.60 5.21 -11.12
N LEU A 154 16.97 5.30 -12.28
CA LEU A 154 17.59 4.96 -13.57
C LEU A 154 18.33 6.17 -14.17
#